data_4d06c6a146bc83ea3d499f0f98d660f0
#
_entry.id   4d06c6a146bc83ea3d499f0f98d660f0
#
_cell.length_a   1.000
_cell.length_b   1.000
_cell.length_c   1.000
_cell.angle_alpha   90.00
_cell.angle_beta   90.00
_cell.angle_gamma   90.00
#
_symmetry.space_group_name_H-M   'P 1'
#
loop_
_entity.id
_entity.type
_entity.pdbx_description
1 polymer ?
#
loop_
_entity_poly.entity_id
_entity_poly.type
_entity_poly.pdbx_seq_one_letter_code
_entity_poly.pdbx_strand_id
1 'polypeptide(L)'
;MTTTIAITSGKGGVGKTTIAVNLALSLTLQKKETLLLDADLGMANAHILLGINPKHSLDDFINGDLELTKVITTTKNNLKFVSGGNAINNLLNLSDLERHKIIKSFNDITKKPEFMIIDIGAGAEASSMTFMASADKVIVVLTGEPTSFIDAYTLIKTSFLDYKMNNFGIIVNLSNSPLQAKLNFDKFQSITHKFLDVNLKYLGHIPTSQKIKNSIISRSAIITSESQSPEANAFNEISSKLLLVETNKTGSIKFFDN
;
A
#
# COMPACT_ATOMS: atom_id res chain seq x y z
N MET A 1 2.07 -19.70 -1.99
CA MET A 1 0.97 -18.86 -1.48
C MET A 1 1.41 -17.41 -1.53
N THR A 2 0.65 -16.52 -2.15
CA THR A 2 0.96 -15.07 -2.21
C THR A 2 0.44 -14.37 -0.97
N THR A 3 1.24 -13.52 -0.34
CA THR A 3 0.76 -12.63 0.72
C THR A 3 0.45 -11.25 0.14
N THR A 4 -0.80 -10.82 0.25
CA THR A 4 -1.26 -9.53 -0.25
C THR A 4 -1.34 -8.49 0.87
N ILE A 5 -0.75 -7.31 0.66
CA ILE A 5 -0.60 -6.28 1.68
C ILE A 5 -1.07 -4.94 1.12
N ALA A 6 -2.18 -4.44 1.64
CA ALA A 6 -2.71 -3.13 1.32
C ALA A 6 -2.00 -2.04 2.14
N ILE A 7 -1.51 -1.00 1.47
CA ILE A 7 -0.99 0.22 2.11
C ILE A 7 -2.01 1.33 1.89
N THR A 8 -2.55 1.86 2.96
CA THR A 8 -3.61 2.88 2.92
C THR A 8 -3.39 3.97 3.96
N SER A 9 -4.23 4.99 3.96
CA SER A 9 -4.25 6.06 4.98
C SER A 9 -5.61 6.75 5.02
N GLY A 10 -5.97 7.33 6.14
CA GLY A 10 -7.19 8.13 6.24
C GLY A 10 -7.12 9.44 5.45
N LYS A 11 -5.91 10.00 5.23
CA LYS A 11 -5.69 11.33 4.63
C LYS A 11 -4.72 11.25 3.45
N GLY A 12 -4.95 12.05 2.41
CA GLY A 12 -4.01 12.26 1.32
C GLY A 12 -2.71 12.95 1.77
N GLY A 13 -1.62 12.73 1.03
CA GLY A 13 -0.34 13.42 1.27
C GLY A 13 0.50 12.90 2.44
N VAL A 14 0.09 11.85 3.14
CA VAL A 14 0.87 11.26 4.26
C VAL A 14 2.04 10.38 3.80
N GLY A 15 2.26 10.22 2.50
CA GLY A 15 3.39 9.48 1.93
C GLY A 15 3.14 7.99 1.67
N LYS A 16 1.89 7.55 1.52
CA LYS A 16 1.53 6.15 1.22
C LYS A 16 2.34 5.55 0.07
N THR A 17 2.28 6.19 -1.12
CA THR A 17 2.95 5.73 -2.33
C THR A 17 4.47 5.60 -2.14
N THR A 18 5.09 6.58 -1.46
CA THR A 18 6.52 6.48 -1.12
C THR A 18 6.80 5.25 -0.26
N ILE A 19 5.93 4.96 0.72
CA ILE A 19 6.06 3.79 1.58
C ILE A 19 5.83 2.51 0.77
N ALA A 20 4.76 2.42 -0.02
CA ALA A 20 4.44 1.24 -0.82
C ALA A 20 5.58 0.88 -1.79
N VAL A 21 6.10 1.86 -2.54
CA VAL A 21 7.21 1.67 -3.49
C VAL A 21 8.47 1.18 -2.78
N ASN A 22 8.86 1.85 -1.68
CA ASN A 22 10.11 1.48 -0.98
C ASN A 22 9.99 0.12 -0.28
N LEU A 23 8.82 -0.25 0.28
CA LEU A 23 8.60 -1.57 0.86
C LEU A 23 8.61 -2.67 -0.22
N ALA A 24 7.97 -2.46 -1.37
CA ALA A 24 7.99 -3.41 -2.48
C ALA A 24 9.42 -3.63 -3.00
N LEU A 25 10.20 -2.56 -3.16
CA LEU A 25 11.60 -2.65 -3.56
C LEU A 25 12.46 -3.31 -2.48
N SER A 26 12.22 -3.02 -1.19
CA SER A 26 12.94 -3.67 -0.08
C SER A 26 12.75 -5.19 -0.12
N LEU A 27 11.52 -5.67 -0.29
CA LEU A 27 11.23 -7.11 -0.44
C LEU A 27 11.95 -7.70 -1.68
N THR A 28 11.90 -6.99 -2.81
CA THR A 28 12.54 -7.45 -4.04
C THR A 28 14.07 -7.55 -3.90
N LEU A 29 14.71 -6.58 -3.25
CA LEU A 29 16.15 -6.59 -2.98
C LEU A 29 16.54 -7.73 -2.02
N GLN A 30 15.62 -8.16 -1.14
CA GLN A 30 15.76 -9.35 -0.30
C GLN A 30 15.47 -10.67 -1.08
N LYS A 31 15.41 -10.62 -2.42
CA LYS A 31 15.17 -11.77 -3.31
C LYS A 31 13.78 -12.37 -3.20
N LYS A 32 12.79 -11.61 -2.72
CA LYS A 32 11.39 -11.98 -2.71
C LYS A 32 10.73 -11.62 -4.05
N GLU A 33 10.04 -12.57 -4.65
CA GLU A 33 9.23 -12.31 -5.84
C GLU A 33 8.08 -11.38 -5.45
N THR A 34 8.16 -10.11 -5.88
CA THR A 34 7.25 -9.04 -5.42
C THR A 34 6.56 -8.38 -6.61
N LEU A 35 5.27 -8.12 -6.43
CA LEU A 35 4.43 -7.32 -7.33
C LEU A 35 3.95 -6.07 -6.57
N LEU A 36 4.06 -4.91 -7.19
CA LEU A 36 3.44 -3.67 -6.74
C LEU A 36 2.26 -3.33 -7.65
N LEU A 37 1.08 -3.17 -7.08
CA LEU A 37 -0.09 -2.61 -7.73
C LEU A 37 -0.30 -1.18 -7.25
N ASP A 38 -0.31 -0.23 -8.18
CA ASP A 38 -0.78 1.13 -7.91
C ASP A 38 -2.30 1.15 -8.12
N ALA A 39 -3.05 1.08 -7.03
CA ALA A 39 -4.51 1.09 -6.99
C ALA A 39 -5.06 2.45 -6.51
N ASP A 40 -4.26 3.52 -6.53
CA ASP A 40 -4.74 4.91 -6.39
C ASP A 40 -5.33 5.34 -7.74
N LEU A 41 -6.54 4.81 -8.01
CA LEU A 41 -7.23 4.91 -9.29
C LEU A 41 -7.68 6.35 -9.55
N GLY A 42 -6.90 7.13 -10.21
CA GLY A 42 -7.15 8.54 -10.52
C GLY A 42 -5.95 9.44 -10.26
N MET A 43 -5.05 9.03 -9.38
CA MET A 43 -3.78 9.73 -9.12
C MET A 43 -2.60 8.75 -9.03
N ALA A 44 -2.59 7.71 -9.88
CA ALA A 44 -1.53 6.73 -9.94
C ALA A 44 -0.18 7.38 -10.25
N ASN A 45 0.76 7.34 -9.31
CA ASN A 45 2.07 8.00 -9.42
C ASN A 45 3.24 7.16 -8.89
N ALA A 46 3.02 5.90 -8.53
CA ALA A 46 4.10 5.01 -8.11
C ALA A 46 5.16 4.83 -9.21
N HIS A 47 4.77 4.83 -10.50
CA HIS A 47 5.66 4.74 -11.65
C HIS A 47 6.70 5.87 -11.67
N ILE A 48 6.34 7.07 -11.19
CA ILE A 48 7.25 8.23 -11.11
C ILE A 48 8.39 7.92 -10.13
N LEU A 49 8.07 7.39 -8.94
CA LEU A 49 9.06 7.00 -7.93
C LEU A 49 9.92 5.80 -8.35
N LEU A 50 9.39 4.95 -9.21
CA LEU A 50 10.12 3.84 -9.81
C LEU A 50 11.04 4.28 -10.97
N GLY A 51 10.90 5.53 -11.45
CA GLY A 51 11.63 6.08 -12.59
C GLY A 51 11.34 5.32 -13.89
N ILE A 52 10.11 4.85 -14.07
CA ILE A 52 9.67 4.10 -15.25
C ILE A 52 8.48 4.78 -15.93
N ASN A 53 8.28 4.44 -17.20
CA ASN A 53 7.11 4.84 -17.96
C ASN A 53 6.42 3.57 -18.49
N PRO A 54 5.44 3.00 -17.79
CA PRO A 54 4.73 1.79 -18.23
C PRO A 54 4.04 2.03 -19.57
N LYS A 55 4.12 1.05 -20.48
CA LYS A 55 3.42 1.14 -21.78
C LYS A 55 1.92 0.91 -21.64
N HIS A 56 1.54 0.12 -20.64
CA HIS A 56 0.17 -0.33 -20.39
C HIS A 56 -0.19 -0.13 -18.93
N SER A 57 -1.48 -0.01 -18.65
CA SER A 57 -2.05 0.20 -17.34
C SER A 57 -3.31 -0.65 -17.14
N LEU A 58 -3.92 -0.57 -15.96
CA LEU A 58 -5.22 -1.20 -15.72
C LEU A 58 -6.33 -0.67 -16.64
N ASP A 59 -6.19 0.55 -17.20
CA ASP A 59 -7.14 1.07 -18.18
C ASP A 59 -7.23 0.15 -19.40
N ASP A 60 -6.07 -0.28 -19.96
CA ASP A 60 -6.03 -1.16 -21.13
C ASP A 60 -6.67 -2.52 -20.82
N PHE A 61 -6.51 -3.03 -19.59
CA PHE A 61 -7.14 -4.28 -19.15
C PHE A 61 -8.67 -4.13 -19.00
N ILE A 62 -9.13 -3.03 -18.37
CA ILE A 62 -10.55 -2.80 -18.11
C ILE A 62 -11.32 -2.60 -19.40
N ASN A 63 -10.75 -1.84 -20.33
CA ASN A 63 -11.33 -1.60 -21.67
C ASN A 63 -11.34 -2.88 -22.53
N GLY A 64 -10.66 -3.95 -22.10
CA GLY A 64 -10.62 -5.22 -22.81
C GLY A 64 -9.57 -5.29 -23.91
N ASP A 65 -8.66 -4.32 -23.98
CA ASP A 65 -7.61 -4.24 -24.99
C ASP A 65 -6.50 -5.26 -24.76
N LEU A 66 -6.22 -5.58 -23.47
CA LEU A 66 -5.15 -6.46 -23.07
C LEU A 66 -5.54 -7.37 -21.90
N GLU A 67 -4.88 -8.53 -21.82
CA GLU A 67 -4.87 -9.37 -20.62
C GLU A 67 -4.02 -8.74 -19.50
N LEU A 68 -4.35 -8.97 -18.23
CA LEU A 68 -3.60 -8.42 -17.09
C LEU A 68 -2.11 -8.77 -17.15
N THR A 69 -1.75 -9.97 -17.58
CA THR A 69 -0.36 -10.44 -17.69
C THR A 69 0.50 -9.55 -18.60
N LYS A 70 -0.10 -8.92 -19.62
CA LYS A 70 0.58 -8.01 -20.55
C LYS A 70 0.69 -6.58 -20.02
N VAL A 71 -0.10 -6.23 -19.02
CA VAL A 71 -0.02 -4.93 -18.33
C VAL A 71 1.14 -4.90 -17.34
N ILE A 72 1.63 -6.06 -16.87
CA ILE A 72 2.72 -6.13 -15.90
C ILE A 72 4.03 -5.65 -16.52
N THR A 73 4.60 -4.59 -15.94
CA THR A 73 5.92 -4.06 -16.28
C THR A 73 6.96 -4.58 -15.27
N THR A 74 8.10 -5.07 -15.75
CA THR A 74 9.22 -5.44 -14.86
C THR A 74 10.22 -4.29 -14.80
N THR A 75 10.55 -3.81 -13.60
CA THR A 75 11.53 -2.75 -13.39
C THR A 75 12.96 -3.27 -13.49
N LYS A 76 13.95 -2.36 -13.60
CA LYS A 76 15.38 -2.70 -13.59
C LYS A 76 15.84 -3.47 -12.35
N ASN A 77 15.10 -3.34 -11.25
CA ASN A 77 15.39 -4.04 -9.98
C ASN A 77 14.61 -5.37 -9.86
N ASN A 78 13.97 -5.85 -10.93
CA ASN A 78 13.13 -7.06 -10.97
C ASN A 78 11.82 -6.96 -10.15
N LEU A 79 11.43 -5.77 -9.70
CA LEU A 79 10.08 -5.57 -9.15
C LEU A 79 9.08 -5.61 -10.31
N LYS A 80 8.04 -6.45 -10.18
CA LYS A 80 6.89 -6.43 -11.07
C LYS A 80 5.96 -5.29 -10.66
N PHE A 81 5.43 -4.56 -11.63
CA PHE A 81 4.61 -3.39 -11.40
C PHE A 81 3.38 -3.38 -12.31
N VAL A 82 2.23 -3.06 -11.73
CA VAL A 82 0.98 -2.78 -12.45
C VAL A 82 0.58 -1.35 -12.15
N SER A 83 0.48 -0.52 -13.20
CA SER A 83 0.02 0.86 -13.08
C SER A 83 -1.50 0.91 -13.03
N GLY A 84 -2.06 1.72 -12.12
CA GLY A 84 -3.49 1.99 -12.06
C GLY A 84 -4.05 2.76 -13.26
N GLY A 85 -3.16 3.44 -14.01
CA GLY A 85 -3.58 4.30 -15.13
C GLY A 85 -3.84 5.74 -14.74
N ASN A 86 -4.10 6.58 -15.75
CA ASN A 86 -4.34 8.02 -15.61
C ASN A 86 -5.68 8.45 -16.21
N ALA A 87 -6.53 7.53 -16.66
CA ALA A 87 -7.81 7.83 -17.26
C ALA A 87 -8.84 8.23 -16.19
N ILE A 88 -8.82 9.51 -15.86
CA ILE A 88 -9.53 10.15 -14.75
C ILE A 88 -11.04 9.80 -14.67
N ASN A 89 -11.69 9.44 -15.78
CA ASN A 89 -13.14 9.25 -15.79
C ASN A 89 -13.59 7.79 -15.62
N ASN A 90 -12.80 6.80 -16.03
CA ASN A 90 -13.23 5.39 -16.00
C ASN A 90 -12.86 4.70 -14.69
N LEU A 91 -11.71 5.00 -14.13
CA LEU A 91 -11.18 4.30 -12.93
C LEU A 91 -11.75 4.82 -11.60
N LEU A 92 -12.10 6.11 -11.52
CA LEU A 92 -12.73 6.68 -10.32
C LEU A 92 -14.15 6.14 -10.07
N ASN A 93 -14.85 5.77 -11.14
CA ASN A 93 -16.24 5.33 -11.11
C ASN A 93 -16.42 3.83 -11.40
N LEU A 94 -15.40 3.01 -11.15
CA LEU A 94 -15.53 1.56 -11.35
C LEU A 94 -16.74 1.00 -10.58
N SER A 95 -17.56 0.25 -11.27
CA SER A 95 -18.61 -0.56 -10.66
C SER A 95 -18.01 -1.65 -9.78
N ASP A 96 -18.80 -2.20 -8.87
CA ASP A 96 -18.36 -3.35 -8.06
C ASP A 96 -17.92 -4.54 -8.92
N LEU A 97 -18.60 -4.76 -10.04
CA LEU A 97 -18.27 -5.85 -10.99
C LEU A 97 -16.89 -5.64 -11.62
N GLU A 98 -16.55 -4.42 -12.01
CA GLU A 98 -15.24 -4.11 -12.59
C GLU A 98 -14.13 -4.24 -11.56
N ARG A 99 -14.34 -3.76 -10.32
CA ARG A 99 -13.38 -3.97 -9.21
C ARG A 99 -13.16 -5.46 -8.95
N HIS A 100 -14.22 -6.26 -8.91
CA HIS A 100 -14.14 -7.70 -8.76
C HIS A 100 -13.44 -8.38 -9.94
N LYS A 101 -13.68 -7.92 -11.19
CA LYS A 101 -12.97 -8.41 -12.38
C LYS A 101 -11.46 -8.17 -12.26
N ILE A 102 -11.06 -6.96 -11.85
CA ILE A 102 -9.64 -6.64 -11.61
C ILE A 102 -9.05 -7.59 -10.57
N ILE A 103 -9.68 -7.73 -9.41
CA ILE A 103 -9.17 -8.57 -8.32
C ILE A 103 -8.99 -10.01 -8.77
N LYS A 104 -9.99 -10.59 -9.42
CA LYS A 104 -9.95 -11.97 -9.92
C LYS A 104 -8.91 -12.21 -11.00
N SER A 105 -8.63 -11.22 -11.85
CA SER A 105 -7.68 -11.39 -12.95
C SER A 105 -6.23 -11.67 -12.48
N PHE A 106 -5.91 -11.34 -11.22
CA PHE A 106 -4.60 -11.69 -10.65
C PHE A 106 -4.40 -13.20 -10.48
N ASN A 107 -5.49 -14.00 -10.48
CA ASN A 107 -5.39 -15.47 -10.50
C ASN A 107 -4.78 -16.03 -11.79
N ASP A 108 -4.88 -15.28 -12.89
CA ASP A 108 -4.37 -15.67 -14.20
C ASP A 108 -2.83 -15.54 -14.31
N ILE A 109 -2.19 -14.96 -13.29
CA ILE A 109 -0.73 -14.85 -13.24
C ILE A 109 -0.13 -16.23 -12.98
N THR A 110 0.51 -16.80 -14.00
CA THR A 110 1.08 -18.16 -13.99
C THR A 110 2.16 -18.31 -12.90
N LYS A 111 3.11 -17.36 -12.81
CA LYS A 111 4.12 -17.32 -11.75
C LYS A 111 3.68 -16.34 -10.68
N LYS A 112 2.91 -16.85 -9.71
CA LYS A 112 2.42 -16.04 -8.59
C LYS A 112 3.59 -15.45 -7.79
N PRO A 113 3.55 -14.15 -7.39
CA PRO A 113 4.57 -13.56 -6.54
C PRO A 113 4.47 -14.10 -5.10
N GLU A 114 5.56 -14.01 -4.33
CA GLU A 114 5.50 -14.26 -2.88
C GLU A 114 4.75 -13.14 -2.15
N PHE A 115 4.96 -11.89 -2.59
CA PHE A 115 4.31 -10.71 -2.01
C PHE A 115 3.65 -9.86 -3.09
N MET A 116 2.48 -9.32 -2.77
CA MET A 116 1.85 -8.26 -3.53
C MET A 116 1.59 -7.07 -2.60
N ILE A 117 2.24 -5.95 -2.90
CA ILE A 117 1.96 -4.66 -2.23
C ILE A 117 0.94 -3.90 -3.07
N ILE A 118 -0.09 -3.35 -2.42
CA ILE A 118 -1.18 -2.63 -3.07
C ILE A 118 -1.18 -1.21 -2.50
N ASP A 119 -0.82 -0.22 -3.31
CA ASP A 119 -0.92 1.20 -2.95
C ASP A 119 -2.35 1.66 -3.20
N ILE A 120 -3.11 1.87 -2.15
CA ILE A 120 -4.54 2.19 -2.21
C ILE A 120 -4.75 3.69 -1.96
N GLY A 121 -5.67 4.31 -2.66
CA GLY A 121 -6.06 5.70 -2.45
C GLY A 121 -6.41 6.01 -0.99
N ALA A 122 -6.31 7.27 -0.58
CA ALA A 122 -6.63 7.70 0.78
C ALA A 122 -8.13 7.71 1.04
N GLY A 123 -8.51 7.50 2.30
CA GLY A 123 -9.90 7.59 2.74
C GLY A 123 -10.67 6.28 2.64
N ALA A 124 -11.97 6.35 2.98
CA ALA A 124 -12.88 5.21 3.05
C ALA A 124 -13.85 5.15 1.87
N GLU A 125 -13.40 5.55 0.67
CA GLU A 125 -14.21 5.44 -0.53
C GLU A 125 -14.43 3.97 -0.93
N ALA A 126 -15.54 3.67 -1.57
CA ALA A 126 -15.94 2.30 -1.91
C ALA A 126 -14.88 1.53 -2.71
N SER A 127 -14.20 2.21 -3.66
CA SER A 127 -13.10 1.61 -4.44
C SER A 127 -11.92 1.20 -3.54
N SER A 128 -11.46 2.13 -2.69
CA SER A 128 -10.37 1.88 -1.73
C SER A 128 -10.72 0.75 -0.76
N MET A 129 -11.96 0.73 -0.25
CA MET A 129 -12.44 -0.29 0.68
C MET A 129 -12.51 -1.67 0.04
N THR A 130 -12.94 -1.79 -1.22
CA THR A 130 -13.00 -3.07 -1.94
C THR A 130 -11.59 -3.68 -2.10
N PHE A 131 -10.61 -2.91 -2.57
CA PHE A 131 -9.24 -3.39 -2.72
C PHE A 131 -8.60 -3.73 -1.37
N MET A 132 -8.86 -2.92 -0.33
CA MET A 132 -8.36 -3.16 1.01
C MET A 132 -8.93 -4.45 1.61
N ALA A 133 -10.24 -4.71 1.46
CA ALA A 133 -10.90 -5.92 1.95
C ALA A 133 -10.43 -7.19 1.23
N SER A 134 -9.93 -7.04 0.00
CA SER A 134 -9.41 -8.14 -0.82
C SER A 134 -7.95 -8.50 -0.51
N ALA A 135 -7.25 -7.68 0.28
CA ALA A 135 -5.91 -7.98 0.76
C ALA A 135 -5.94 -8.87 2.02
N ASP A 136 -4.84 -9.59 2.27
CA ASP A 136 -4.67 -10.39 3.50
C ASP A 136 -4.37 -9.50 4.71
N LYS A 137 -3.51 -8.52 4.51
CA LYS A 137 -3.02 -7.62 5.55
C LYS A 137 -3.26 -6.17 5.16
N VAL A 138 -3.61 -5.36 6.14
CA VAL A 138 -3.85 -3.92 5.95
C VAL A 138 -2.89 -3.13 6.80
N ILE A 139 -2.19 -2.19 6.17
CA ILE A 139 -1.25 -1.28 6.81
C ILE A 139 -1.76 0.14 6.63
N VAL A 140 -1.96 0.83 7.75
CA VAL A 140 -2.40 2.22 7.78
C VAL A 140 -1.21 3.12 8.07
N VAL A 141 -1.00 4.08 7.17
CA VAL A 141 0.03 5.12 7.33
C VAL A 141 -0.62 6.33 7.99
N LEU A 142 -0.01 6.81 9.07
CA LEU A 142 -0.41 8.05 9.73
C LEU A 142 0.81 8.94 10.01
N THR A 143 0.56 10.22 10.26
CA THR A 143 1.55 11.19 10.73
C THR A 143 1.25 11.58 12.17
N GLY A 144 2.13 12.37 12.80
CA GLY A 144 1.91 12.90 14.15
C GLY A 144 0.85 14.01 14.26
N GLU A 145 0.16 14.34 13.16
CA GLU A 145 -0.86 15.39 13.14
C GLU A 145 -2.20 14.90 13.70
N PRO A 146 -2.92 15.70 14.50
CA PRO A 146 -4.23 15.32 15.05
C PRO A 146 -5.26 14.95 13.96
N THR A 147 -5.26 15.68 12.84
CA THR A 147 -6.15 15.39 11.70
C THR A 147 -5.87 14.01 11.09
N SER A 148 -4.59 13.63 10.96
CA SER A 148 -4.21 12.30 10.49
C SER A 148 -4.72 11.19 11.41
N PHE A 149 -4.78 11.43 12.73
CA PHE A 149 -5.34 10.46 13.68
C PHE A 149 -6.85 10.28 13.49
N ILE A 150 -7.59 11.39 13.34
CA ILE A 150 -9.04 11.35 13.14
C ILE A 150 -9.38 10.61 11.84
N ASP A 151 -8.67 10.92 10.77
CA ASP A 151 -8.89 10.31 9.45
C ASP A 151 -8.53 8.82 9.46
N ALA A 152 -7.39 8.44 10.08
CA ALA A 152 -6.99 7.04 10.23
C ALA A 152 -7.98 6.25 11.13
N TYR A 153 -8.47 6.87 12.22
CA TYR A 153 -9.50 6.28 13.05
C TYR A 153 -10.80 6.04 12.26
N THR A 154 -11.23 7.02 11.47
CA THR A 154 -12.44 6.91 10.63
C THR A 154 -12.30 5.77 9.63
N LEU A 155 -11.15 5.66 8.95
CA LEU A 155 -10.86 4.57 8.04
C LEU A 155 -10.93 3.20 8.75
N ILE A 156 -10.26 3.05 9.89
CA ILE A 156 -10.26 1.79 10.67
C ILE A 156 -11.67 1.47 11.16
N LYS A 157 -12.41 2.47 11.63
CA LYS A 157 -13.80 2.28 12.10
C LYS A 157 -14.70 1.77 10.98
N THR A 158 -14.68 2.38 9.80
CA THR A 158 -15.43 1.93 8.62
C THR A 158 -15.02 0.50 8.23
N SER A 159 -13.71 0.22 8.18
CA SER A 159 -13.19 -1.11 7.88
C SER A 159 -13.68 -2.18 8.88
N PHE A 160 -13.71 -1.84 10.16
CA PHE A 160 -14.17 -2.74 11.22
C PHE A 160 -15.68 -2.98 11.13
N LEU A 161 -16.49 -1.92 11.00
CA LEU A 161 -17.94 -2.01 11.01
C LEU A 161 -18.49 -2.69 9.76
N ASP A 162 -18.03 -2.29 8.59
CA ASP A 162 -18.61 -2.68 7.30
C ASP A 162 -17.96 -3.94 6.72
N TYR A 163 -16.65 -4.14 6.94
CA TYR A 163 -15.87 -5.23 6.35
C TYR A 163 -15.34 -6.25 7.37
N LYS A 164 -15.65 -6.06 8.66
CA LYS A 164 -15.21 -6.96 9.75
C LYS A 164 -13.69 -7.13 9.85
N MET A 165 -12.94 -6.10 9.42
CA MET A 165 -11.48 -6.07 9.57
C MET A 165 -11.13 -5.65 10.99
N ASN A 166 -10.29 -6.42 11.65
CA ASN A 166 -9.88 -6.14 13.03
C ASN A 166 -8.35 -6.14 13.25
N ASN A 167 -7.55 -6.39 12.21
CA ASN A 167 -6.10 -6.43 12.31
C ASN A 167 -5.45 -5.40 11.39
N PHE A 168 -4.69 -4.46 11.96
CA PHE A 168 -4.04 -3.39 11.20
C PHE A 168 -2.59 -3.21 11.63
N GLY A 169 -1.69 -3.13 10.65
CA GLY A 169 -0.34 -2.62 10.84
C GLY A 169 -0.33 -1.10 10.81
N ILE A 170 0.46 -0.47 11.66
CA ILE A 170 0.58 0.99 11.72
C ILE A 170 2.02 1.41 11.44
N ILE A 171 2.19 2.29 10.46
CA ILE A 171 3.45 3.00 10.18
C ILE A 171 3.25 4.47 10.49
N VAL A 172 4.13 5.02 11.33
CA VAL A 172 4.15 6.46 11.61
C VAL A 172 5.16 7.13 10.68
N ASN A 173 4.66 7.91 9.73
CA ASN A 173 5.49 8.61 8.76
C ASN A 173 5.78 10.06 9.21
N LEU A 174 6.80 10.68 8.62
CA LEU A 174 7.21 12.07 8.85
C LEU A 174 7.44 12.37 10.34
N SER A 175 8.07 11.45 11.05
CA SER A 175 8.37 11.65 12.46
C SER A 175 9.75 12.26 12.67
N ASN A 176 9.90 13.07 13.73
CA ASN A 176 11.17 13.72 14.05
C ASN A 176 12.14 12.78 14.80
N SER A 177 11.61 11.75 15.47
CA SER A 177 12.42 10.75 16.17
C SER A 177 11.67 9.44 16.37
N PRO A 178 12.38 8.32 16.62
CA PRO A 178 11.76 7.03 16.97
C PRO A 178 10.85 7.12 18.21
N LEU A 179 11.29 7.87 19.22
CA LEU A 179 10.52 8.08 20.46
C LEU A 179 9.21 8.80 20.18
N GLN A 180 9.25 9.89 19.42
CA GLN A 180 8.05 10.64 19.05
C GLN A 180 7.07 9.79 18.23
N ALA A 181 7.59 8.99 17.30
CA ALA A 181 6.76 8.07 16.52
C ALA A 181 6.06 7.03 17.41
N LYS A 182 6.79 6.45 18.36
CA LYS A 182 6.22 5.48 19.30
C LYS A 182 5.15 6.12 20.19
N LEU A 183 5.39 7.32 20.72
CA LEU A 183 4.40 8.08 21.49
C LEU A 183 3.14 8.39 20.67
N ASN A 184 3.30 8.75 19.39
CA ASN A 184 2.17 8.99 18.49
C ASN A 184 1.36 7.72 18.26
N PHE A 185 2.04 6.58 18.04
CA PHE A 185 1.36 5.28 17.93
C PHE A 185 0.60 4.94 19.22
N ASP A 186 1.22 5.06 20.39
CA ASP A 186 0.60 4.70 21.68
C ASP A 186 -0.64 5.55 21.98
N LYS A 187 -0.58 6.86 21.65
CA LYS A 187 -1.74 7.76 21.73
C LYS A 187 -2.85 7.31 20.78
N PHE A 188 -2.52 7.04 19.52
CA PHE A 188 -3.48 6.59 18.52
C PHE A 188 -4.13 5.27 18.93
N GLN A 189 -3.33 4.29 19.39
CA GLN A 189 -3.81 3.01 19.89
C GLN A 189 -4.74 3.17 21.10
N SER A 190 -4.34 3.99 22.08
CA SER A 190 -5.15 4.25 23.27
C SER A 190 -6.51 4.87 22.96
N ILE A 191 -6.56 5.80 21.97
CA ILE A 191 -7.82 6.41 21.53
C ILE A 191 -8.68 5.37 20.80
N THR A 192 -8.09 4.61 19.90
CA THR A 192 -8.82 3.64 19.08
C THR A 192 -9.42 2.52 19.94
N HIS A 193 -8.67 1.97 20.88
CA HIS A 193 -9.11 0.87 21.75
C HIS A 193 -10.23 1.27 22.74
N LYS A 194 -10.49 2.58 22.95
CA LYS A 194 -11.65 3.02 23.76
C LYS A 194 -12.99 2.70 23.08
N PHE A 195 -12.99 2.60 21.75
CA PHE A 195 -14.23 2.54 20.98
C PHE A 195 -14.30 1.35 20.01
N LEU A 196 -13.17 0.75 19.67
CA LEU A 196 -13.08 -0.33 18.68
C LEU A 196 -12.27 -1.50 19.25
N ASP A 197 -12.80 -2.71 19.07
CA ASP A 197 -12.08 -3.95 19.37
C ASP A 197 -11.26 -4.38 18.14
N VAL A 198 -10.14 -3.72 17.95
CA VAL A 198 -9.21 -3.93 16.83
C VAL A 198 -7.79 -4.14 17.32
N ASN A 199 -7.03 -4.95 16.62
CA ASN A 199 -5.61 -5.19 16.90
C ASN A 199 -4.75 -4.23 16.06
N LEU A 200 -4.00 -3.34 16.71
CA LEU A 200 -3.07 -2.40 16.08
C LEU A 200 -1.63 -2.82 16.34
N LYS A 201 -0.89 -3.16 15.29
CA LYS A 201 0.51 -3.57 15.35
C LYS A 201 1.43 -2.44 14.89
N TYR A 202 2.26 -1.91 15.79
CA TYR A 202 3.30 -0.95 15.40
C TYR A 202 4.39 -1.63 14.55
N LEU A 203 4.57 -1.19 13.32
CA LEU A 203 5.59 -1.74 12.41
C LEU A 203 6.87 -0.92 12.43
N GLY A 204 6.77 0.37 12.71
CA GLY A 204 7.91 1.27 12.72
C GLY A 204 7.55 2.68 12.29
N HIS A 205 8.58 3.45 11.98
CA HIS A 205 8.43 4.83 11.54
C HIS A 205 9.36 5.15 10.38
N ILE A 206 8.96 6.15 9.60
CA ILE A 206 9.81 6.78 8.59
C ILE A 206 10.10 8.21 9.04
N PRO A 207 11.37 8.60 9.12
CA PRO A 207 11.73 9.94 9.57
C PRO A 207 11.39 11.02 8.53
N THR A 208 11.18 12.24 9.01
CA THR A 208 11.23 13.43 8.15
C THR A 208 12.67 13.57 7.65
N SER A 209 12.86 13.49 6.33
CA SER A 209 14.21 13.46 5.75
C SER A 209 14.28 14.23 4.43
N GLN A 210 15.32 15.07 4.29
CA GLN A 210 15.62 15.73 3.04
C GLN A 210 16.07 14.73 1.97
N LYS A 211 16.71 13.62 2.36
CA LYS A 211 17.12 12.56 1.43
C LYS A 211 15.91 11.90 0.77
N ILE A 212 14.85 11.59 1.55
CA ILE A 212 13.59 11.07 0.98
C ILE A 212 12.97 12.09 0.04
N LYS A 213 12.92 13.38 0.40
CA LYS A 213 12.40 14.43 -0.49
C LYS A 213 13.20 14.51 -1.79
N ASN A 214 14.52 14.48 -1.70
CA ASN A 214 15.41 14.52 -2.87
C ASN A 214 15.23 13.28 -3.76
N SER A 215 15.04 12.09 -3.17
CA SER A 215 14.79 10.86 -3.93
C SER A 215 13.48 10.94 -4.73
N ILE A 216 12.43 11.52 -4.16
CA ILE A 216 11.16 11.77 -4.85
C ILE A 216 11.37 12.74 -6.03
N ILE A 217 12.07 13.86 -5.81
CA ILE A 217 12.38 14.84 -6.87
C ILE A 217 13.19 14.19 -7.99
N SER A 218 14.14 13.32 -7.66
CA SER A 218 14.97 12.57 -8.61
C SER A 218 14.26 11.39 -9.26
N ARG A 219 12.98 11.19 -8.98
CA ARG A 219 12.18 10.05 -9.48
C ARG A 219 12.85 8.70 -9.19
N SER A 220 13.32 8.52 -7.97
CA SER A 220 13.96 7.29 -7.53
C SER A 220 13.56 6.96 -6.10
N ALA A 221 13.46 5.67 -5.78
CA ALA A 221 13.19 5.24 -4.42
C ALA A 221 14.46 5.31 -3.56
N ILE A 222 14.33 5.78 -2.32
CA ILE A 222 15.48 5.95 -1.40
C ILE A 222 16.20 4.62 -1.14
N ILE A 223 15.47 3.51 -1.09
CA ILE A 223 16.01 2.16 -0.89
C ILE A 223 17.02 1.74 -1.97
N THR A 224 16.91 2.32 -3.17
CA THR A 224 17.81 2.04 -4.30
C THR A 224 18.84 3.14 -4.54
N SER A 225 18.49 4.40 -4.29
CA SER A 225 19.40 5.53 -4.51
C SER A 225 20.38 5.75 -3.36
N GLU A 226 19.99 5.41 -2.13
CA GLU A 226 20.82 5.57 -0.92
C GLU A 226 20.65 4.35 0.01
N SER A 227 20.96 3.16 -0.49
CA SER A 227 20.70 1.88 0.17
C SER A 227 21.31 1.70 1.56
N GLN A 228 22.37 2.47 1.88
CA GLN A 228 23.06 2.43 3.19
C GLN A 228 22.58 3.54 4.14
N SER A 229 21.59 4.34 3.73
CA SER A 229 21.08 5.42 4.58
C SER A 229 20.22 4.90 5.75
N PRO A 230 20.13 5.65 6.86
CA PRO A 230 19.21 5.33 7.94
C PRO A 230 17.76 5.22 7.48
N GLU A 231 17.36 6.03 6.48
CA GLU A 231 16.05 6.00 5.87
C GLU A 231 15.79 4.67 5.14
N ALA A 232 16.75 4.19 4.36
CA ALA A 232 16.65 2.89 3.69
C ALA A 232 16.58 1.75 4.71
N ASN A 233 17.35 1.82 5.78
CA ASN A 233 17.29 0.85 6.87
C ASN A 233 15.92 0.83 7.56
N ALA A 234 15.27 1.98 7.76
CA ALA A 234 13.92 2.04 8.31
C ALA A 234 12.91 1.27 7.43
N PHE A 235 12.99 1.39 6.11
CA PHE A 235 12.15 0.59 5.19
C PHE A 235 12.46 -0.90 5.28
N ASN A 236 13.73 -1.30 5.39
CA ASN A 236 14.13 -2.70 5.55
C ASN A 236 13.61 -3.29 6.87
N GLU A 237 13.69 -2.56 7.97
CA GLU A 237 13.15 -2.98 9.26
C GLU A 237 11.64 -3.14 9.21
N ILE A 238 10.91 -2.21 8.57
CA ILE A 238 9.46 -2.30 8.42
C ILE A 238 9.10 -3.50 7.53
N SER A 239 9.80 -3.70 6.40
CA SER A 239 9.52 -4.82 5.51
C SER A 239 9.66 -6.18 6.19
N SER A 240 10.61 -6.35 7.10
CA SER A 240 10.78 -7.58 7.90
C SER A 240 9.64 -7.84 8.89
N LYS A 241 8.88 -6.81 9.24
CA LYS A 241 7.77 -6.88 10.21
C LYS A 241 6.39 -7.01 9.54
N LEU A 242 6.28 -6.94 8.22
CA LEU A 242 4.99 -6.99 7.52
C LEU A 242 4.19 -8.25 7.84
N LEU A 243 4.86 -9.39 7.99
CA LEU A 243 4.22 -10.66 8.32
C LEU A 243 3.71 -10.74 9.77
N LEU A 244 4.14 -9.84 10.66
CA LEU A 244 3.65 -9.78 12.05
C LEU A 244 2.22 -9.23 12.17
N VAL A 245 1.70 -8.61 11.11
CA VAL A 245 0.28 -8.22 11.04
C VAL A 245 -0.54 -9.46 10.77
N GLU A 246 -1.58 -9.69 11.55
CA GLU A 246 -2.48 -10.83 11.35
C GLU A 246 -3.36 -10.63 10.10
N THR A 247 -3.75 -11.74 9.49
CA THR A 247 -4.61 -11.74 8.30
C THR A 247 -6.05 -11.39 8.68
N ASN A 248 -6.69 -10.52 7.89
CA ASN A 248 -8.11 -10.22 8.03
C ASN A 248 -8.97 -11.25 7.26
N LYS A 249 -9.95 -11.83 7.95
CA LYS A 249 -10.95 -12.75 7.37
C LYS A 249 -12.22 -11.97 7.05
N THR A 250 -12.26 -11.32 5.91
CA THR A 250 -13.35 -10.39 5.53
C THR A 250 -14.53 -11.05 4.81
N GLY A 251 -14.38 -12.28 4.32
CA GLY A 251 -15.36 -12.91 3.41
C GLY A 251 -15.40 -12.27 2.00
N SER A 252 -14.60 -11.26 1.75
CA SER A 252 -14.47 -10.62 0.45
C SER A 252 -13.67 -11.48 -0.54
N ILE A 253 -13.84 -11.21 -1.85
CA ILE A 253 -13.02 -11.80 -2.91
C ILE A 253 -11.55 -11.43 -2.65
N LYS A 254 -10.64 -12.38 -2.82
CA LYS A 254 -9.20 -12.18 -2.64
C LYS A 254 -8.49 -12.04 -3.97
N PHE A 255 -7.34 -11.34 -3.97
CA PHE A 255 -6.50 -11.16 -5.17
C PHE A 255 -5.93 -12.48 -5.71
N PHE A 256 -5.62 -13.40 -4.83
CA PHE A 256 -5.19 -14.74 -5.19
C PHE A 256 -6.06 -15.72 -4.39
N ASP A 257 -6.88 -16.48 -5.11
CA ASP A 257 -7.60 -17.61 -4.49
C ASP A 257 -6.55 -18.68 -4.14
N ASN A 258 -6.36 -18.90 -2.85
CA ASN A 258 -5.41 -19.86 -2.31
C ASN A 258 -6.13 -21.11 -1.84
#